data_032aebd9d37423eecfa6e2fff08944c8
#
_entry.id   032aebd9d37423eecfa6e2fff08944c8
#
_cell.length_a   1.000
_cell.length_b   1.000
_cell.length_c   1.000
_cell.angle_alpha   90.00
_cell.angle_beta   90.00
_cell.angle_gamma   90.00
#
_symmetry.space_group_name_H-M   'P 1'
#
loop_
_entity.id
_entity.type
_entity.pdbx_description
1 polymer ?
#
loop_
_entity_poly.entity_id
_entity_poly.type
_entity_poly.pdbx_seq_one_letter_code
_entity_poly.pdbx_strand_id
1 'polypeptide(L)'
;IKMPVLSAPQQMIVTESSAPIIPSMISHAHRHLTMKQIKNGNLIIGGGWFAGYNKKMNRTFNYIDAISGNLWVAQRVIPSIGHLNIIRTWATIGVMIDGAPILGETPGTKNFYQAVGANGYTMAPVMGNIISDLIKGKSPDIDIESFSLNRF
;
A
#
# COMPACT_ATOMS: atom_id res chain seq x y z
N ILE A 1 -14.09 8.76 18.29
CA ILE A 1 -13.94 9.25 16.91
C ILE A 1 -14.15 8.07 15.98
N LYS A 2 -15.09 8.17 15.05
CA LYS A 2 -15.33 7.15 14.04
C LYS A 2 -14.45 7.48 12.83
N MET A 3 -13.57 6.56 12.45
CA MET A 3 -12.69 6.71 11.30
C MET A 3 -13.29 5.97 10.09
N PRO A 4 -13.44 6.62 8.94
CA PRO A 4 -13.97 6.01 7.71
C PRO A 4 -12.87 5.22 6.99
N VAL A 5 -12.23 4.30 7.69
CA VAL A 5 -11.12 3.48 7.19
C VAL A 5 -11.60 2.05 7.00
N LEU A 6 -11.41 1.52 5.81
CA LEU A 6 -11.67 0.13 5.48
C LEU A 6 -10.38 -0.68 5.49
N SER A 7 -10.45 -1.89 6.03
CA SER A 7 -9.36 -2.86 5.97
C SER A 7 -9.39 -3.59 4.64
N ALA A 8 -8.30 -3.57 3.90
CA ALA A 8 -8.14 -4.33 2.67
C ALA A 8 -6.94 -5.28 2.82
N PRO A 9 -7.17 -6.53 3.22
CA PRO A 9 -6.09 -7.52 3.23
C PRO A 9 -5.53 -7.70 1.82
N GLN A 10 -4.22 -7.56 1.69
CA GLN A 10 -3.48 -7.70 0.43
C GLN A 10 -2.30 -8.63 0.63
N GLN A 11 -1.84 -9.22 -0.46
CA GLN A 11 -0.72 -10.16 -0.42
C GLN A 11 0.41 -9.77 -1.36
N MET A 12 1.61 -10.24 -1.02
CA MET A 12 2.84 -9.98 -1.75
C MET A 12 3.62 -11.29 -1.92
N ILE A 13 4.44 -11.34 -2.94
CA ILE A 13 5.24 -12.48 -3.35
C ILE A 13 6.69 -12.04 -3.51
N VAL A 14 7.63 -12.88 -3.08
CA VAL A 14 9.07 -12.71 -3.34
C VAL A 14 9.61 -13.97 -4.00
N THR A 15 10.36 -13.76 -5.09
CA THR A 15 11.07 -14.83 -5.78
C THR A 15 12.46 -15.02 -5.23
N GLU A 16 13.11 -16.11 -5.61
CA GLU A 16 14.56 -16.23 -5.50
C GLU A 16 15.28 -15.11 -6.27
N SER A 17 16.57 -14.98 -6.02
CA SER A 17 17.42 -13.99 -6.69
C SER A 17 17.67 -14.39 -8.16
N SER A 18 17.71 -13.41 -9.04
CA SER A 18 18.09 -13.56 -10.45
C SER A 18 19.04 -12.44 -10.90
N ALA A 19 19.65 -12.64 -12.05
CA ALA A 19 20.33 -11.54 -12.74
C ALA A 19 19.38 -10.36 -12.97
N PRO A 20 19.90 -9.13 -13.21
CA PRO A 20 19.05 -7.97 -13.47
C PRO A 20 18.11 -8.19 -14.65
N ILE A 21 16.82 -8.10 -14.41
CA ILE A 21 15.74 -8.26 -15.41
C ILE A 21 14.94 -6.96 -15.54
N ILE A 22 14.70 -6.28 -14.40
CA ILE A 22 13.83 -5.10 -14.32
C ILE A 22 14.63 -3.92 -13.79
N PRO A 23 14.87 -2.88 -14.61
CA PRO A 23 15.62 -1.70 -14.17
C PRO A 23 14.77 -0.73 -13.33
N SER A 24 13.43 -0.80 -13.42
CA SER A 24 12.48 0.10 -12.76
C SER A 24 11.28 -0.65 -12.24
N MET A 25 10.52 -0.03 -11.36
CA MET A 25 9.22 -0.59 -10.94
C MET A 25 8.25 -0.62 -12.13
N ILE A 26 7.57 -1.75 -12.30
CA ILE A 26 6.52 -1.95 -13.30
C ILE A 26 5.18 -1.96 -12.60
N SER A 27 4.21 -1.25 -13.16
CA SER A 27 2.80 -1.30 -12.78
C SER A 27 1.94 -1.50 -14.02
N HIS A 28 0.95 -2.38 -13.96
CA HIS A 28 0.04 -2.61 -15.07
C HIS A 28 -1.20 -1.73 -14.94
N ALA A 29 -1.55 -0.97 -16.00
CA ALA A 29 -2.63 0.02 -15.94
C ALA A 29 -4.03 -0.56 -15.68
N HIS A 30 -4.32 -1.78 -16.18
CA HIS A 30 -5.66 -2.39 -16.10
C HIS A 30 -5.72 -3.71 -15.31
N ARG A 31 -4.57 -4.21 -14.86
CA ARG A 31 -4.52 -5.45 -14.09
C ARG A 31 -3.76 -5.22 -12.79
N HIS A 32 -4.17 -5.89 -11.74
CA HIS A 32 -3.53 -5.80 -10.44
C HIS A 32 -2.11 -6.37 -10.49
N LEU A 33 -1.14 -5.53 -10.86
CA LEU A 33 0.28 -5.88 -10.85
C LEU A 33 1.11 -4.66 -10.49
N THR A 34 1.96 -4.83 -9.48
CA THR A 34 3.18 -4.05 -9.28
C THR A 34 4.33 -5.03 -9.15
N MET A 35 5.46 -4.73 -9.76
CA MET A 35 6.62 -5.60 -9.74
C MET A 35 7.89 -4.76 -9.73
N LYS A 36 8.86 -5.12 -8.88
CA LYS A 36 10.20 -4.53 -8.88
C LYS A 36 11.25 -5.57 -8.55
N GLN A 37 12.43 -5.39 -9.07
CA GLN A 37 13.61 -6.13 -8.65
C GLN A 37 14.39 -5.30 -7.64
N ILE A 38 14.77 -5.90 -6.52
CA ILE A 38 15.59 -5.26 -5.49
C ILE A 38 17.06 -5.58 -5.69
N LYS A 39 17.95 -4.84 -5.01
CA LYS A 39 19.41 -4.88 -5.24
C LYS A 39 20.04 -6.27 -5.14
N ASN A 40 19.48 -7.16 -4.33
CA ASN A 40 19.96 -8.53 -4.18
C ASN A 40 19.42 -9.51 -5.25
N GLY A 41 18.68 -9.00 -6.24
CA GLY A 41 18.17 -9.79 -7.36
C GLY A 41 16.77 -10.38 -7.20
N ASN A 42 16.18 -10.37 -6.00
CA ASN A 42 14.82 -10.88 -5.80
C ASN A 42 13.78 -9.97 -6.46
N LEU A 43 12.73 -10.56 -7.03
CA LEU A 43 11.55 -9.84 -7.48
C LEU A 43 10.51 -9.78 -6.36
N ILE A 44 9.96 -8.58 -6.16
CA ILE A 44 8.80 -8.35 -5.29
C ILE A 44 7.61 -8.11 -6.20
N ILE A 45 6.58 -8.97 -6.09
CA ILE A 45 5.40 -8.97 -6.96
C ILE A 45 4.15 -8.79 -6.10
N GLY A 46 3.26 -7.89 -6.52
CA GLY A 46 2.01 -7.57 -5.86
C GLY A 46 1.07 -6.80 -6.77
N GLY A 47 0.37 -5.80 -6.23
CA GLY A 47 -0.50 -4.91 -7.01
C GLY A 47 -1.96 -4.93 -6.57
N GLY A 48 -2.23 -5.19 -5.30
CA GLY A 48 -3.58 -5.12 -4.75
C GLY A 48 -4.39 -6.42 -4.86
N TRP A 49 -3.74 -7.55 -5.05
CA TRP A 49 -4.40 -8.85 -4.95
C TRP A 49 -4.84 -9.11 -3.52
N PHE A 50 -6.11 -9.46 -3.35
CA PHE A 50 -6.70 -9.66 -2.04
C PHE A 50 -6.13 -10.88 -1.33
N ALA A 51 -6.00 -10.74 0.00
CA ALA A 51 -5.70 -11.82 0.93
C ALA A 51 -6.91 -12.09 1.84
N GLY A 52 -6.88 -13.17 2.59
CA GLY A 52 -7.87 -13.47 3.59
C GLY A 52 -7.57 -12.81 4.94
N TYR A 53 -8.63 -12.65 5.74
CA TYR A 53 -8.52 -12.19 7.12
C TYR A 53 -9.37 -13.05 8.06
N ASN A 54 -8.72 -13.70 8.98
CA ASN A 54 -9.38 -14.48 10.03
C ASN A 54 -9.63 -13.59 11.24
N LYS A 55 -10.88 -13.16 11.43
CA LYS A 55 -11.28 -12.26 12.53
C LYS A 55 -11.03 -12.87 13.91
N LYS A 56 -11.24 -14.19 14.07
CA LYS A 56 -11.07 -14.86 15.38
C LYS A 56 -9.60 -14.90 15.83
N MET A 57 -8.71 -15.10 14.88
CA MET A 57 -7.27 -15.18 15.16
C MET A 57 -6.55 -13.83 14.99
N ASN A 58 -7.26 -12.80 14.52
CA ASN A 58 -6.70 -11.49 14.16
C ASN A 58 -5.48 -11.62 13.24
N ARG A 59 -5.60 -12.45 12.17
CA ARG A 59 -4.49 -12.76 11.26
C ARG A 59 -4.94 -12.71 9.81
N THR A 60 -4.06 -12.17 8.97
CA THR A 60 -4.16 -12.29 7.52
C THR A 60 -3.58 -13.63 7.05
N PHE A 61 -4.05 -14.11 5.90
CA PHE A 61 -3.52 -15.31 5.24
C PHE A 61 -3.62 -15.17 3.72
N ASN A 62 -2.75 -15.88 3.01
CA ASN A 62 -2.70 -15.82 1.56
C ASN A 62 -3.76 -16.73 0.93
N TYR A 63 -4.37 -16.25 -0.17
CA TYR A 63 -5.15 -17.07 -1.08
C TYR A 63 -4.26 -17.58 -2.21
N ILE A 64 -4.20 -18.90 -2.40
CA ILE A 64 -3.37 -19.52 -3.43
C ILE A 64 -3.80 -19.09 -4.85
N ASP A 65 -5.09 -18.96 -5.09
CA ASP A 65 -5.63 -18.54 -6.39
C ASP A 65 -5.22 -17.09 -6.72
N ALA A 66 -5.21 -16.22 -5.73
CA ALA A 66 -4.77 -14.84 -5.90
C ALA A 66 -3.25 -14.75 -6.13
N ILE A 67 -2.44 -15.60 -5.46
CA ILE A 67 -1.00 -15.74 -5.76
C ILE A 67 -0.81 -16.21 -7.20
N SER A 68 -1.49 -17.28 -7.60
CA SER A 68 -1.40 -17.85 -8.94
C SER A 68 -1.82 -16.85 -10.01
N GLY A 69 -2.91 -16.12 -9.79
CA GLY A 69 -3.38 -15.08 -10.69
C GLY A 69 -2.40 -13.92 -10.83
N ASN A 70 -1.80 -13.47 -9.71
CA ASN A 70 -0.81 -12.39 -9.73
C ASN A 70 0.46 -12.80 -10.49
N LEU A 71 0.94 -14.02 -10.26
CA LEU A 71 2.08 -14.60 -10.98
C LEU A 71 1.79 -14.78 -12.46
N TRP A 72 0.59 -15.22 -12.81
CA TRP A 72 0.16 -15.34 -14.19
C TRP A 72 0.21 -14.00 -14.93
N VAL A 73 -0.26 -12.90 -14.29
CA VAL A 73 -0.14 -11.56 -14.86
C VAL A 73 1.32 -11.14 -14.96
N ALA A 74 2.12 -11.34 -13.92
CA ALA A 74 3.54 -10.98 -13.89
C ALA A 74 4.33 -11.68 -15.01
N GLN A 75 4.13 -12.98 -15.20
CA GLN A 75 4.77 -13.78 -16.25
C GLN A 75 4.35 -13.36 -17.66
N ARG A 76 3.12 -12.89 -17.84
CA ARG A 76 2.66 -12.34 -19.13
C ARG A 76 3.31 -11.01 -19.47
N VAL A 77 3.64 -10.20 -18.48
CA VAL A 77 4.36 -8.92 -18.65
C VAL A 77 5.84 -9.17 -18.90
N ILE A 78 6.44 -10.11 -18.16
CA ILE A 78 7.85 -10.50 -18.31
C ILE A 78 7.97 -12.03 -18.33
N PRO A 79 7.91 -12.66 -19.51
CA PRO A 79 7.95 -14.12 -19.61
C PRO A 79 9.20 -14.77 -18.98
N SER A 80 10.33 -14.07 -19.01
CA SER A 80 11.60 -14.60 -18.49
C SER A 80 11.63 -14.86 -16.99
N ILE A 81 10.64 -14.38 -16.21
CA ILE A 81 10.58 -14.68 -14.77
C ILE A 81 9.92 -16.02 -14.45
N GLY A 82 9.33 -16.70 -15.44
CA GLY A 82 8.52 -17.89 -15.22
C GLY A 82 9.27 -19.10 -14.67
N HIS A 83 10.60 -19.09 -14.69
CA HIS A 83 11.44 -20.15 -14.11
C HIS A 83 11.81 -19.90 -12.64
N LEU A 84 11.53 -18.70 -12.11
CA LEU A 84 11.95 -18.34 -10.77
C LEU A 84 11.07 -18.98 -9.71
N ASN A 85 11.70 -19.53 -8.67
CA ASN A 85 11.01 -20.08 -7.52
C ASN A 85 10.51 -18.98 -6.57
N ILE A 86 9.33 -19.19 -6.01
CA ILE A 86 8.80 -18.35 -4.93
C ILE A 86 9.48 -18.78 -3.63
N ILE A 87 10.12 -17.85 -2.94
CA ILE A 87 10.76 -18.14 -1.65
C ILE A 87 9.93 -17.64 -0.46
N ARG A 88 9.03 -16.69 -0.69
CA ARG A 88 8.18 -16.14 0.38
C ARG A 88 6.91 -15.50 -0.16
N THR A 89 5.83 -15.65 0.59
CA THR A 89 4.60 -14.89 0.46
C THR A 89 4.17 -14.36 1.82
N TRP A 90 3.53 -13.19 1.84
CA TRP A 90 2.89 -12.70 3.07
C TRP A 90 1.62 -11.94 2.73
N ALA A 91 0.77 -11.79 3.74
CA ALA A 91 -0.42 -10.98 3.67
C ALA A 91 -0.41 -9.94 4.79
N THR A 92 -0.92 -8.75 4.50
CA THR A 92 -1.04 -7.64 5.45
C THR A 92 -2.37 -6.92 5.26
N ILE A 93 -2.76 -6.12 6.26
CA ILE A 93 -3.95 -5.27 6.14
C ILE A 93 -3.51 -3.94 5.53
N GLY A 94 -4.02 -3.64 4.34
CA GLY A 94 -3.95 -2.32 3.75
C GLY A 94 -5.03 -1.39 4.31
N VAL A 95 -4.74 -0.11 4.34
CA VAL A 95 -5.69 0.95 4.68
C VAL A 95 -6.35 1.44 3.40
N MET A 96 -7.67 1.41 3.34
CA MET A 96 -8.45 2.02 2.26
C MET A 96 -9.35 3.11 2.82
N ILE A 97 -9.36 4.24 2.13
CA ILE A 97 -10.25 5.36 2.36
C ILE A 97 -10.97 5.62 1.02
N ASP A 98 -11.15 6.82 0.62
CA ASP A 98 -11.74 7.25 -0.66
C ASP A 98 -10.69 7.56 -1.76
N GLY A 99 -9.44 7.15 -1.58
CA GLY A 99 -8.32 7.46 -2.47
C GLY A 99 -7.47 8.65 -2.04
N ALA A 100 -7.95 9.47 -1.10
CA ALA A 100 -7.23 10.60 -0.53
C ALA A 100 -6.88 10.35 0.95
N PRO A 101 -5.78 10.93 1.48
CA PRO A 101 -5.46 10.82 2.91
C PRO A 101 -6.46 11.62 3.76
N ILE A 102 -6.52 11.29 5.04
CA ILE A 102 -7.15 12.13 6.07
C ILE A 102 -6.03 12.86 6.78
N LEU A 103 -6.05 14.19 6.72
CA LEU A 103 -5.04 15.06 7.32
C LEU A 103 -5.68 16.19 8.09
N GLY A 104 -5.07 16.56 9.22
CA GLY A 104 -5.43 17.73 9.97
C GLY A 104 -5.94 17.45 11.38
N GLU A 105 -6.43 18.49 12.03
CA GLU A 105 -7.04 18.41 13.35
C GLU A 105 -8.40 17.70 13.26
N THR A 106 -8.66 16.85 14.23
CA THR A 106 -9.90 16.08 14.25
C THR A 106 -11.08 16.99 14.65
N PRO A 107 -12.16 17.02 13.88
CA PRO A 107 -13.34 17.77 14.22
C PRO A 107 -13.87 17.45 15.62
N GLY A 108 -14.14 18.49 16.42
CA GLY A 108 -14.67 18.35 17.78
C GLY A 108 -13.67 17.84 18.82
N THR A 109 -12.39 17.64 18.48
CA THR A 109 -11.36 17.18 19.42
C THR A 109 -10.11 18.03 19.28
N LYS A 110 -10.01 19.07 20.11
CA LYS A 110 -8.89 20.01 20.08
C LYS A 110 -7.55 19.34 20.36
N ASN A 111 -6.52 19.75 19.63
CA ASN A 111 -5.13 19.26 19.72
C ASN A 111 -4.97 17.77 19.40
N PHE A 112 -5.92 17.17 18.69
CA PHE A 112 -5.82 15.82 18.19
C PHE A 112 -5.71 15.83 16.65
N TYR A 113 -4.53 15.51 16.14
CA TYR A 113 -4.22 15.57 14.73
C TYR A 113 -4.17 14.16 14.12
N GLN A 114 -4.56 14.06 12.87
CA GLN A 114 -4.61 12.81 12.12
C GLN A 114 -3.78 12.89 10.84
N ALA A 115 -3.08 11.79 10.53
CA ALA A 115 -2.36 11.59 9.28
C ALA A 115 -2.55 10.13 8.85
N VAL A 116 -3.62 9.86 8.12
CA VAL A 116 -4.01 8.51 7.70
C VAL A 116 -4.10 8.45 6.18
N GLY A 117 -3.42 7.48 5.55
CA GLY A 117 -3.45 7.36 4.10
C GLY A 117 -3.03 5.98 3.60
N ALA A 118 -3.62 5.56 2.48
CA ALA A 118 -3.29 4.30 1.82
C ALA A 118 -1.83 4.28 1.30
N ASN A 119 -1.32 5.43 0.85
CA ASN A 119 0.05 5.60 0.32
C ASN A 119 1.00 6.17 1.39
N GLY A 120 0.83 5.79 2.64
CA GLY A 120 1.55 6.34 3.78
C GLY A 120 3.07 6.36 3.63
N TYR A 121 3.66 5.30 3.07
CA TYR A 121 5.11 5.25 2.86
C TYR A 121 5.62 6.40 1.97
N THR A 122 4.98 6.63 0.82
CA THR A 122 5.37 7.67 -0.12
C THR A 122 5.02 9.07 0.38
N MET A 123 3.88 9.21 1.04
CA MET A 123 3.36 10.51 1.46
C MET A 123 3.80 10.92 2.87
N ALA A 124 4.37 10.03 3.66
CA ALA A 124 4.74 10.29 5.05
C ALA A 124 5.56 11.58 5.25
N PRO A 125 6.58 11.91 4.41
CA PRO A 125 7.34 13.14 4.61
C PRO A 125 6.48 14.40 4.48
N VAL A 126 5.63 14.47 3.45
CA VAL A 126 4.73 15.62 3.24
C VAL A 126 3.67 15.70 4.33
N MET A 127 3.03 14.57 4.65
CA MET A 127 2.03 14.50 5.73
C MET A 127 2.64 14.90 7.08
N GLY A 128 3.86 14.47 7.35
CA GLY A 128 4.58 14.83 8.57
C GLY A 128 4.87 16.33 8.68
N ASN A 129 5.29 16.97 7.59
CA ASN A 129 5.49 18.42 7.55
C ASN A 129 4.20 19.16 7.80
N ILE A 130 3.11 18.80 7.11
CA ILE A 130 1.79 19.40 7.28
C ILE A 130 1.34 19.32 8.76
N ILE A 131 1.40 18.14 9.36
CA ILE A 131 1.01 17.96 10.77
C ILE A 131 1.92 18.77 11.71
N SER A 132 3.23 18.82 11.43
CA SER A 132 4.17 19.64 12.20
C SER A 132 3.80 21.14 12.17
N ASP A 133 3.42 21.66 11.00
CA ASP A 133 3.03 23.06 10.85
C ASP A 133 1.71 23.35 11.59
N LEU A 134 0.72 22.47 11.46
CA LEU A 134 -0.53 22.60 12.20
C LEU A 134 -0.32 22.61 13.73
N ILE A 135 0.50 21.71 14.25
CA ILE A 135 0.84 21.66 15.69
C ILE A 135 1.52 22.96 16.16
N LYS A 136 2.33 23.56 15.30
CA LYS A 136 2.99 24.85 15.56
C LYS A 136 2.10 26.08 15.35
N GLY A 137 0.83 25.89 14.99
CA GLY A 137 -0.11 26.96 14.67
C GLY A 137 0.19 27.69 13.35
N LYS A 138 0.92 27.04 12.44
CA LYS A 138 1.21 27.57 11.10
C LYS A 138 0.22 27.02 10.08
N SER A 139 -0.06 27.79 9.05
CA SER A 139 -0.78 27.30 7.88
C SER A 139 0.17 26.47 7.01
N PRO A 140 -0.22 25.27 6.59
CA PRO A 140 0.57 24.52 5.62
C PRO A 140 0.65 25.24 4.27
N ASP A 141 1.74 25.01 3.52
CA ASP A 141 1.91 25.58 2.17
C ASP A 141 0.94 25.00 1.13
N ILE A 142 0.28 23.91 1.47
CA ILE A 142 -0.68 23.19 0.61
C ILE A 142 -2.06 23.30 1.26
N ASP A 143 -3.09 23.61 0.46
CA ASP A 143 -4.47 23.53 0.90
C ASP A 143 -4.85 22.08 1.24
N ILE A 144 -5.26 21.86 2.49
CA ILE A 144 -5.62 20.55 3.03
C ILE A 144 -7.11 20.41 3.36
N GLU A 145 -7.95 21.38 3.01
CA GLU A 145 -9.38 21.34 3.33
C GLU A 145 -10.05 20.09 2.78
N SER A 146 -9.71 19.70 1.54
CA SER A 146 -10.19 18.48 0.89
C SER A 146 -9.73 17.18 1.57
N PHE A 147 -8.74 17.23 2.44
CA PHE A 147 -8.22 16.09 3.20
C PHE A 147 -8.76 16.01 4.63
N SER A 148 -9.58 16.99 5.04
CA SER A 148 -10.21 16.99 6.36
C SER A 148 -11.11 15.77 6.56
N LEU A 149 -11.22 15.29 7.82
CA LEU A 149 -12.19 14.28 8.21
C LEU A 149 -13.64 14.73 8.01
N ASN A 150 -13.89 16.05 7.93
CA ASN A 150 -15.23 16.61 7.70
C ASN A 150 -15.83 16.27 6.33
N ARG A 151 -15.04 15.71 5.38
CA ARG A 151 -15.56 15.30 4.07
C ARG A 151 -16.41 14.02 4.11
N PHE A 152 -16.52 13.38 5.26
CA PHE A 152 -17.35 12.19 5.51
C PHE A 152 -18.57 12.55 6.41
#